data_13fcfd61a0a650485ba7f981ca0ab2e5
#
_entry.id   13fcfd61a0a650485ba7f981ca0ab2e5
#
_cell.length_a   1.000
_cell.length_b   1.000
_cell.length_c   1.000
_cell.angle_alpha   90.00
_cell.angle_beta   90.00
_cell.angle_gamma   90.00
#
_symmetry.space_group_name_H-M   'P 1'
#
loop_
_entity.id
_entity.type
_entity.pdbx_description
1 polymer ?
#
loop_
_entity_poly.entity_id
_entity_poly.type
_entity_poly.pdbx_seq_one_letter_code
_entity_poly.pdbx_strand_id
1 'polypeptide(L)'
;MAFYGDIFRANIEEGRPSDEELLEIARDAGLTEAIEELAGPGGLEVIAKAVGKQSLRQMINQLGRYFADGDLRALVRSRLEAVVDSDTRVIVAHSMGTVVAYEALAAHPEWQVQTLLTIGSPLGNDWVFTGLRPAPAGGMGKWPGPITSWVNVASVGDPAIDEPRLANRFGNRVTDLGVDNGHRAHDAEPYLNAPVTGRALAAALG
;
A
#
# COMPACT_ATOMS: atom_id res chain seq x y z
N MET A 1 12.00 -11.90 -5.05
CA MET A 1 10.88 -10.97 -5.34
C MET A 1 9.58 -11.68 -4.98
N ALA A 2 8.77 -11.11 -4.08
CA ALA A 2 7.45 -11.63 -3.79
C ALA A 2 6.44 -11.09 -4.81
N PHE A 3 5.65 -11.97 -5.41
CA PHE A 3 4.58 -11.62 -6.33
C PHE A 3 3.29 -12.30 -5.89
N TYR A 4 2.23 -11.52 -5.77
CA TYR A 4 0.91 -11.97 -5.32
C TYR A 4 -0.23 -11.61 -6.31
N GLY A 5 0.11 -10.96 -7.42
CA GLY A 5 -0.88 -10.55 -8.43
C GLY A 5 -1.63 -11.72 -9.08
N ASP A 6 -1.05 -12.91 -9.07
CA ASP A 6 -1.68 -14.15 -9.52
C ASP A 6 -2.88 -14.57 -8.65
N ILE A 7 -2.81 -14.31 -7.34
CA ILE A 7 -3.89 -14.63 -6.39
C ILE A 7 -5.18 -13.88 -6.74
N PHE A 8 -5.04 -12.64 -7.21
CA PHE A 8 -6.18 -11.83 -7.63
C PHE A 8 -6.62 -12.13 -9.07
N ARG A 9 -5.74 -12.72 -9.91
CA ARG A 9 -6.06 -13.08 -11.30
C ARG A 9 -6.94 -14.32 -11.42
N ALA A 10 -6.82 -15.27 -10.51
CA ALA A 10 -7.62 -16.50 -10.54
C ALA A 10 -9.16 -16.27 -10.55
N ASN A 11 -9.59 -15.06 -10.19
CA ASN A 11 -11.00 -14.64 -10.19
C ASN A 11 -11.33 -13.62 -11.31
N ILE A 12 -10.40 -13.31 -12.22
CA ILE A 12 -10.63 -12.36 -13.33
C ILE A 12 -11.27 -13.04 -14.56
N GLU A 13 -11.31 -14.38 -14.61
CA GLU A 13 -12.03 -15.09 -15.66
C GLU A 13 -13.56 -14.92 -15.58
N GLU A 14 -14.09 -14.42 -14.45
CA GLU A 14 -15.49 -14.04 -14.25
C GLU A 14 -15.73 -12.52 -14.43
N GLY A 15 -15.25 -11.93 -15.53
CA GLY A 15 -15.62 -10.56 -15.91
C GLY A 15 -14.99 -9.46 -15.03
N ARG A 16 -14.78 -8.28 -15.61
CA ARG A 16 -14.41 -7.08 -14.84
C ARG A 16 -15.57 -6.72 -13.92
N PRO A 17 -15.35 -6.50 -12.61
CA PRO A 17 -16.42 -6.02 -11.76
C PRO A 17 -16.97 -4.71 -12.34
N SER A 18 -18.28 -4.61 -12.41
CA SER A 18 -19.00 -3.39 -12.78
C SER A 18 -18.74 -2.32 -11.71
N ASP A 19 -19.01 -1.06 -12.04
CA ASP A 19 -18.91 0.03 -11.05
C ASP A 19 -19.85 -0.23 -9.84
N GLU A 20 -20.94 -0.98 -10.04
CA GLU A 20 -21.91 -1.38 -9.01
C GLU A 20 -21.32 -2.46 -8.08
N GLU A 21 -20.64 -3.46 -8.63
CA GLU A 21 -19.93 -4.48 -7.86
C GLU A 21 -18.75 -3.90 -7.07
N LEU A 22 -18.04 -2.90 -7.63
CA LEU A 22 -16.99 -2.17 -6.92
C LEU A 22 -17.55 -1.36 -5.74
N LEU A 23 -18.73 -0.75 -5.90
CA LEU A 23 -19.45 -0.06 -4.84
C LEU A 23 -19.92 -1.04 -3.76
N GLU A 24 -20.36 -2.23 -4.13
CA GLU A 24 -20.79 -3.27 -3.20
C GLU A 24 -19.60 -3.81 -2.41
N ILE A 25 -18.48 -4.09 -3.06
CA ILE A 25 -17.21 -4.49 -2.41
C ILE A 25 -16.72 -3.39 -1.45
N ALA A 26 -16.78 -2.13 -1.85
CA ALA A 26 -16.41 -1.00 -1.01
C ALA A 26 -17.35 -0.86 0.20
N ARG A 27 -18.64 -1.11 0.02
CA ARG A 27 -19.65 -1.09 1.08
C ARG A 27 -19.45 -2.23 2.07
N ASP A 28 -19.23 -3.44 1.59
CA ASP A 28 -18.98 -4.62 2.43
C ASP A 28 -17.67 -4.51 3.21
N ALA A 29 -16.68 -3.84 2.64
CA ALA A 29 -15.42 -3.53 3.31
C ALA A 29 -15.50 -2.35 4.30
N GLY A 30 -16.68 -1.71 4.45
CA GLY A 30 -16.86 -0.52 5.32
C GLY A 30 -16.16 0.73 4.79
N LEU A 31 -15.83 0.77 3.49
CA LEU A 31 -15.05 1.83 2.86
C LEU A 31 -15.93 2.97 2.32
N THR A 32 -17.25 2.76 2.21
CA THR A 32 -18.18 3.68 1.57
C THR A 32 -18.21 5.04 2.29
N GLU A 33 -18.28 5.02 3.63
CA GLU A 33 -18.32 6.24 4.43
C GLU A 33 -17.00 7.04 4.30
N ALA A 34 -15.85 6.35 4.32
CA ALA A 34 -14.55 6.99 4.15
C ALA A 34 -14.38 7.58 2.74
N ILE A 35 -14.90 6.91 1.72
CA ILE A 35 -14.84 7.38 0.33
C ILE A 35 -15.81 8.55 0.11
N GLU A 36 -17.01 8.51 0.70
CA GLU A 36 -17.99 9.61 0.63
C GLU A 36 -17.55 10.82 1.45
N GLU A 37 -16.88 10.62 2.58
CA GLU A 37 -16.34 11.70 3.42
C GLU A 37 -15.19 12.43 2.72
N LEU A 38 -14.32 11.71 2.00
CA LEU A 38 -13.15 12.27 1.30
C LEU A 38 -13.49 12.91 -0.04
N ALA A 39 -14.46 12.36 -0.78
CA ALA A 39 -14.77 12.79 -2.14
C ALA A 39 -16.18 13.40 -2.28
N GLY A 40 -16.97 13.44 -1.21
CA GLY A 40 -18.36 13.86 -1.20
C GLY A 40 -19.32 12.84 -1.81
N PRO A 41 -20.64 13.13 -1.81
CA PRO A 41 -21.65 12.25 -2.40
C PRO A 41 -21.32 11.93 -3.86
N GLY A 42 -21.16 10.65 -4.17
CA GLY A 42 -20.71 10.18 -5.50
C GLY A 42 -19.18 10.13 -5.67
N GLY A 43 -18.41 10.22 -4.59
CA GLY A 43 -16.95 10.27 -4.62
C GLY A 43 -16.31 9.08 -5.34
N LEU A 44 -16.89 7.88 -5.22
CA LEU A 44 -16.44 6.70 -5.97
C LEU A 44 -16.62 6.89 -7.48
N GLU A 45 -17.70 7.52 -7.92
CA GLU A 45 -17.94 7.85 -9.34
C GLU A 45 -17.00 8.92 -9.86
N VAL A 46 -16.68 9.92 -9.02
CA VAL A 46 -15.72 10.97 -9.32
C VAL A 46 -14.31 10.39 -9.39
N ILE A 47 -13.92 9.55 -8.43
CA ILE A 47 -12.65 8.82 -8.43
C ILE A 47 -12.60 7.87 -9.64
N ALA A 48 -13.65 7.12 -9.92
CA ALA A 48 -13.73 6.23 -11.07
C ALA A 48 -13.65 6.99 -12.42
N LYS A 49 -14.27 8.17 -12.52
CA LYS A 49 -14.19 9.04 -13.72
C LYS A 49 -12.86 9.79 -13.84
N ALA A 50 -12.37 10.36 -12.74
CA ALA A 50 -11.12 11.13 -12.74
C ALA A 50 -9.91 10.26 -13.01
N VAL A 51 -9.98 9.00 -12.58
CA VAL A 51 -8.82 8.13 -12.64
C VAL A 51 -8.80 7.31 -13.90
N GLY A 52 -9.81 7.21 -14.75
CA GLY A 52 -9.73 6.52 -16.06
C GLY A 52 -8.68 5.38 -16.16
N LYS A 53 -7.94 5.16 -15.08
CA LYS A 53 -6.78 4.31 -14.97
C LYS A 53 -7.19 3.00 -14.30
N GLN A 54 -7.19 1.98 -15.11
CA GLN A 54 -7.39 0.58 -14.73
C GLN A 54 -6.58 0.16 -13.48
N SER A 55 -5.42 0.77 -13.25
CA SER A 55 -4.52 0.47 -12.13
C SER A 55 -5.07 0.86 -10.75
N LEU A 56 -5.75 2.02 -10.62
CA LEU A 56 -6.30 2.44 -9.31
C LEU A 56 -7.56 1.66 -8.97
N ARG A 57 -8.44 1.40 -9.94
CA ARG A 57 -9.60 0.53 -9.76
C ARG A 57 -9.17 -0.88 -9.30
N GLN A 58 -8.12 -1.42 -9.93
CA GLN A 58 -7.56 -2.71 -9.53
C GLN A 58 -7.00 -2.67 -8.10
N MET A 59 -6.30 -1.60 -7.73
CA MET A 59 -5.75 -1.44 -6.37
C MET A 59 -6.87 -1.37 -5.33
N ILE A 60 -7.92 -0.56 -5.56
CA ILE A 60 -9.06 -0.43 -4.65
C ILE A 60 -9.75 -1.78 -4.46
N ASN A 61 -10.04 -2.49 -5.57
CA ASN A 61 -10.64 -3.81 -5.51
C ASN A 61 -9.75 -4.82 -4.75
N GLN A 62 -8.46 -4.86 -5.06
CA GLN A 62 -7.53 -5.78 -4.41
C GLN A 62 -7.41 -5.49 -2.90
N LEU A 63 -7.30 -4.23 -2.52
CA LEU A 63 -7.25 -3.83 -1.11
C LEU A 63 -8.56 -4.09 -0.39
N GLY A 64 -9.71 -3.80 -1.02
CA GLY A 64 -11.03 -4.10 -0.46
C GLY A 64 -11.17 -5.59 -0.13
N ARG A 65 -10.86 -6.45 -1.10
CA ARG A 65 -10.86 -7.91 -0.90
C ARG A 65 -9.84 -8.36 0.15
N TYR A 66 -8.65 -7.77 0.14
CA TYR A 66 -7.60 -8.06 1.13
C TYR A 66 -8.06 -7.75 2.56
N PHE A 67 -8.78 -6.65 2.76
CA PHE A 67 -9.28 -6.26 4.08
C PHE A 67 -10.51 -7.05 4.51
N ALA A 68 -11.39 -7.40 3.58
CA ALA A 68 -12.63 -8.12 3.86
C ALA A 68 -12.42 -9.62 4.12
N ASP A 69 -11.43 -10.25 3.46
CA ASP A 69 -11.19 -11.69 3.50
C ASP A 69 -9.90 -12.02 4.25
N GLY A 70 -10.05 -12.63 5.44
CA GLY A 70 -8.92 -13.00 6.29
C GLY A 70 -8.03 -14.09 5.70
N ASP A 71 -8.60 -15.04 4.96
CA ASP A 71 -7.85 -16.13 4.34
C ASP A 71 -7.06 -15.60 3.13
N LEU A 72 -7.68 -14.75 2.31
CA LEU A 72 -7.00 -14.04 1.23
C LEU A 72 -5.86 -13.17 1.77
N ARG A 73 -6.10 -12.44 2.86
CA ARG A 73 -5.08 -11.61 3.54
C ARG A 73 -3.89 -12.45 3.99
N ALA A 74 -4.13 -13.60 4.61
CA ALA A 74 -3.09 -14.53 5.02
C ALA A 74 -2.34 -15.11 3.82
N LEU A 75 -3.05 -15.52 2.77
CA LEU A 75 -2.46 -16.05 1.55
C LEU A 75 -1.57 -15.03 0.84
N VAL A 76 -2.00 -13.77 0.75
CA VAL A 76 -1.18 -12.70 0.14
C VAL A 76 0.08 -12.45 0.96
N ARG A 77 -0.02 -12.38 2.30
CA ARG A 77 1.15 -12.21 3.16
C ARG A 77 2.12 -13.37 3.07
N SER A 78 1.63 -14.61 3.00
CA SER A 78 2.49 -15.80 2.89
C SER A 78 3.42 -15.78 1.68
N ARG A 79 3.07 -15.06 0.59
CA ARG A 79 3.95 -14.88 -0.57
C ARG A 79 5.18 -14.03 -0.25
N LEU A 80 5.04 -13.02 0.61
CA LEU A 80 6.19 -12.26 1.12
C LEU A 80 6.97 -13.08 2.14
N GLU A 81 6.27 -13.73 3.07
CA GLU A 81 6.86 -14.56 4.13
C GLU A 81 7.74 -15.68 3.54
N ALA A 82 7.35 -16.26 2.41
CA ALA A 82 8.09 -17.31 1.73
C ALA A 82 9.44 -16.87 1.11
N VAL A 83 9.68 -15.56 0.96
CA VAL A 83 10.91 -15.04 0.35
C VAL A 83 11.77 -14.21 1.31
N VAL A 84 11.28 -13.98 2.53
CA VAL A 84 12.07 -13.35 3.59
C VAL A 84 12.83 -14.44 4.33
N ASP A 85 14.14 -14.28 4.42
CA ASP A 85 15.07 -15.19 5.10
C ASP A 85 15.95 -14.45 6.12
N SER A 86 16.87 -15.16 6.74
CA SER A 86 17.81 -14.62 7.74
C SER A 86 18.73 -13.54 7.19
N ASP A 87 18.92 -13.47 5.88
CA ASP A 87 19.82 -12.52 5.21
C ASP A 87 19.09 -11.31 4.64
N THR A 88 17.75 -11.33 4.67
CA THR A 88 16.94 -10.21 4.21
C THR A 88 17.06 -9.04 5.15
N ARG A 89 17.63 -7.92 4.68
CA ARG A 89 17.84 -6.68 5.46
C ARG A 89 16.91 -5.55 5.06
N VAL A 90 16.46 -5.54 3.81
CA VAL A 90 15.66 -4.46 3.23
C VAL A 90 14.45 -5.04 2.53
N ILE A 91 13.28 -4.46 2.78
CA ILE A 91 12.08 -4.69 1.97
C ILE A 91 11.76 -3.41 1.21
N VAL A 92 11.70 -3.51 -0.12
CA VAL A 92 11.19 -2.47 -1.01
C VAL A 92 9.78 -2.86 -1.43
N ALA A 93 8.81 -2.02 -1.15
CA ALA A 93 7.42 -2.30 -1.42
C ALA A 93 6.75 -1.16 -2.20
N HIS A 94 5.92 -1.51 -3.18
CA HIS A 94 5.19 -0.57 -4.03
C HIS A 94 3.68 -0.74 -3.89
N SER A 95 2.96 0.38 -3.86
CA SER A 95 1.49 0.41 -3.91
C SER A 95 0.86 -0.48 -2.82
N MET A 96 -0.11 -1.35 -3.15
CA MET A 96 -0.69 -2.32 -2.22
C MET A 96 0.37 -3.18 -1.51
N GLY A 97 1.50 -3.45 -2.16
CA GLY A 97 2.60 -4.20 -1.54
C GLY A 97 3.14 -3.56 -0.27
N THR A 98 2.98 -2.24 -0.10
CA THR A 98 3.38 -1.53 1.12
C THR A 98 2.52 -1.91 2.32
N VAL A 99 1.22 -2.15 2.09
CA VAL A 99 0.28 -2.64 3.11
C VAL A 99 0.67 -4.06 3.54
N VAL A 100 0.93 -4.92 2.56
CA VAL A 100 1.36 -6.31 2.81
C VAL A 100 2.66 -6.35 3.59
N ALA A 101 3.66 -5.54 3.19
CA ALA A 101 4.96 -5.46 3.87
C ALA A 101 4.83 -4.92 5.30
N TYR A 102 4.03 -3.87 5.51
CA TYR A 102 3.77 -3.32 6.84
C TYR A 102 3.19 -4.37 7.78
N GLU A 103 2.16 -5.09 7.33
CA GLU A 103 1.48 -6.10 8.15
C GLU A 103 2.33 -7.33 8.40
N ALA A 104 3.08 -7.78 7.40
CA ALA A 104 4.01 -8.90 7.56
C ALA A 104 5.11 -8.56 8.57
N LEU A 105 5.73 -7.38 8.46
CA LEU A 105 6.73 -6.91 9.44
C LEU A 105 6.15 -6.81 10.85
N ALA A 106 4.91 -6.34 10.99
CA ALA A 106 4.25 -6.26 12.29
C ALA A 106 3.92 -7.64 12.88
N ALA A 107 3.70 -8.65 12.03
CA ALA A 107 3.44 -10.04 12.44
C ALA A 107 4.72 -10.82 12.76
N HIS A 108 5.87 -10.41 12.22
CA HIS A 108 7.16 -11.10 12.31
C HIS A 108 8.25 -10.25 12.98
N PRO A 109 8.13 -9.96 14.30
CA PRO A 109 9.13 -9.18 15.01
C PRO A 109 10.50 -9.89 15.11
N GLU A 110 10.56 -11.17 14.81
CA GLU A 110 11.79 -11.98 14.78
C GLU A 110 12.62 -11.82 13.50
N TRP A 111 12.07 -11.19 12.45
CA TRP A 111 12.80 -11.00 11.20
C TRP A 111 14.02 -10.08 11.38
N GLN A 112 15.04 -10.31 10.55
CA GLN A 112 16.27 -9.52 10.55
C GLN A 112 16.20 -8.30 9.61
N VAL A 113 15.01 -7.98 9.14
CA VAL A 113 14.75 -6.82 8.27
C VAL A 113 14.97 -5.53 9.07
N GLN A 114 15.84 -4.67 8.57
CA GLN A 114 16.21 -3.43 9.23
C GLN A 114 15.56 -2.19 8.58
N THR A 115 15.29 -2.26 7.28
CA THR A 115 14.75 -1.14 6.53
C THR A 115 13.50 -1.53 5.74
N LEU A 116 12.45 -0.71 5.88
CA LEU A 116 11.31 -0.69 4.99
C LEU A 116 11.42 0.53 4.08
N LEU A 117 11.43 0.31 2.76
CA LEU A 117 11.35 1.36 1.75
C LEU A 117 10.01 1.25 1.03
N THR A 118 9.12 2.21 1.27
CA THR A 118 7.81 2.28 0.61
C THR A 118 7.85 3.29 -0.53
N ILE A 119 7.32 2.92 -1.69
CA ILE A 119 7.21 3.76 -2.88
C ILE A 119 5.77 3.72 -3.40
N GLY A 120 5.19 4.88 -3.72
CA GLY A 120 3.81 4.95 -4.19
C GLY A 120 2.80 4.34 -3.18
N SER A 121 2.97 4.63 -1.89
CA SER A 121 2.30 3.93 -0.80
C SER A 121 0.94 4.55 -0.45
N PRO A 122 -0.17 3.77 -0.44
CA PRO A 122 -1.47 4.22 0.03
C PRO A 122 -1.64 4.14 1.55
N LEU A 123 -0.61 3.80 2.33
CA LEU A 123 -0.70 3.61 3.79
C LEU A 123 -1.14 4.88 4.55
N GLY A 124 -0.99 6.06 3.95
CA GLY A 124 -1.45 7.32 4.51
C GLY A 124 -2.94 7.58 4.31
N ASN A 125 -3.58 6.95 3.32
CA ASN A 125 -4.97 7.16 2.98
C ASN A 125 -5.89 6.65 4.10
N ASP A 126 -6.90 7.41 4.49
CA ASP A 126 -7.73 7.12 5.66
C ASP A 126 -8.36 5.72 5.61
N TRP A 127 -8.96 5.36 4.49
CA TRP A 127 -9.60 4.06 4.31
C TRP A 127 -8.63 2.88 4.36
N VAL A 128 -7.39 3.03 3.86
CA VAL A 128 -6.33 2.03 3.99
C VAL A 128 -5.86 1.95 5.43
N PHE A 129 -5.58 3.12 6.03
CA PHE A 129 -5.07 3.24 7.38
C PHE A 129 -5.97 2.57 8.42
N THR A 130 -7.29 2.78 8.32
CA THR A 130 -8.27 2.17 9.23
C THR A 130 -8.38 0.66 9.09
N GLY A 131 -8.10 0.11 7.88
CA GLY A 131 -8.11 -1.32 7.60
C GLY A 131 -6.85 -2.10 8.03
N LEU A 132 -5.79 -1.41 8.48
CA LEU A 132 -4.50 -2.03 8.80
C LEU A 132 -4.56 -2.97 10.01
N ARG A 133 -3.65 -3.93 10.02
CA ARG A 133 -3.35 -4.79 11.17
C ARG A 133 -1.85 -4.77 11.48
N PRO A 134 -1.44 -4.41 12.73
CA PRO A 134 -2.32 -4.05 13.85
C PRO A 134 -3.11 -2.78 13.61
N ALA A 135 -4.34 -2.74 14.12
CA ALA A 135 -5.20 -1.57 13.98
C ALA A 135 -4.55 -0.32 14.58
N PRO A 136 -4.68 0.86 13.93
CA PRO A 136 -4.22 2.11 14.49
C PRO A 136 -4.88 2.43 15.84
N ALA A 137 -4.17 3.10 16.70
CA ALA A 137 -4.67 3.51 18.00
C ALA A 137 -4.38 4.99 18.25
N GLY A 138 -5.38 5.74 18.71
CA GLY A 138 -5.24 7.19 18.95
C GLY A 138 -4.86 7.98 17.69
N GLY A 139 -5.29 7.54 16.51
CA GLY A 139 -4.98 8.18 15.23
C GLY A 139 -3.57 7.88 14.70
N MET A 140 -2.82 6.99 15.37
CA MET A 140 -1.45 6.63 14.99
C MET A 140 -1.34 5.14 14.67
N GLY A 141 -0.62 4.82 13.61
CA GLY A 141 -0.23 3.47 13.26
C GLY A 141 0.93 2.98 14.14
N LYS A 142 0.96 1.68 14.38
CA LYS A 142 2.05 1.05 15.13
C LYS A 142 3.31 0.98 14.26
N TRP A 143 4.49 1.22 14.87
CA TRP A 143 5.75 0.98 14.17
C TRP A 143 5.87 -0.50 13.77
N PRO A 144 6.16 -0.84 12.50
CA PRO A 144 6.10 -2.22 12.04
C PRO A 144 7.35 -3.01 12.45
N GLY A 145 7.20 -3.91 13.42
CA GLY A 145 8.17 -4.93 13.78
C GLY A 145 9.60 -4.46 14.06
N PRO A 146 10.59 -5.17 13.51
CA PRO A 146 11.98 -5.05 13.89
C PRO A 146 12.72 -3.88 13.23
N ILE A 147 12.12 -3.20 12.23
CA ILE A 147 12.82 -2.22 11.42
C ILE A 147 13.35 -1.04 12.25
N THR A 148 14.55 -0.61 11.93
CA THR A 148 15.17 0.58 12.50
C THR A 148 15.01 1.82 11.63
N SER A 149 14.75 1.62 10.33
CA SER A 149 14.56 2.67 9.33
C SER A 149 13.31 2.42 8.49
N TRP A 150 12.56 3.49 8.25
CA TRP A 150 11.47 3.51 7.28
C TRP A 150 11.60 4.75 6.40
N VAL A 151 11.84 4.53 5.11
CA VAL A 151 11.86 5.59 4.11
C VAL A 151 10.62 5.44 3.23
N ASN A 152 9.90 6.52 3.05
CA ASN A 152 8.74 6.59 2.17
C ASN A 152 9.01 7.56 1.02
N VAL A 153 8.75 7.13 -0.21
CA VAL A 153 8.91 7.97 -1.41
C VAL A 153 7.55 8.11 -2.08
N ALA A 154 7.06 9.34 -2.16
CA ALA A 154 5.79 9.69 -2.75
C ALA A 154 5.97 10.62 -3.96
N SER A 155 5.26 10.36 -5.06
CA SER A 155 5.28 11.22 -6.24
C SER A 155 4.17 12.26 -6.18
N VAL A 156 4.49 13.46 -6.61
CA VAL A 156 3.49 14.51 -6.86
C VAL A 156 2.46 14.00 -7.87
N GLY A 157 1.18 14.15 -7.55
CA GLY A 157 0.08 13.74 -8.43
C GLY A 157 -0.10 12.24 -8.61
N ASP A 158 0.50 11.41 -7.73
CA ASP A 158 0.21 9.97 -7.69
C ASP A 158 -1.24 9.76 -7.25
N PRO A 159 -2.11 9.20 -8.13
CA PRO A 159 -3.54 9.09 -7.86
C PRO A 159 -3.88 8.05 -6.78
N ALA A 160 -2.92 7.23 -6.36
CA ALA A 160 -3.09 6.22 -5.32
C ALA A 160 -2.76 6.76 -3.91
N ILE A 161 -2.32 8.03 -3.82
CA ILE A 161 -1.84 8.63 -2.56
C ILE A 161 -2.68 9.89 -2.25
N ASP A 162 -3.46 9.84 -1.17
CA ASP A 162 -4.14 11.01 -0.63
C ASP A 162 -3.26 11.74 0.40
N GLU A 163 -2.61 10.98 1.29
CA GLU A 163 -1.65 11.51 2.27
C GLU A 163 -0.24 11.00 1.95
N PRO A 164 0.63 11.85 1.38
CA PRO A 164 1.98 11.45 0.98
C PRO A 164 2.97 11.35 2.15
N ARG A 165 2.65 11.94 3.30
CA ARG A 165 3.55 11.96 4.47
C ARG A 165 3.14 10.88 5.46
N LEU A 166 3.78 9.74 5.38
CA LEU A 166 3.52 8.66 6.33
C LEU A 166 3.94 9.02 7.76
N ALA A 167 4.82 9.99 7.96
CA ALA A 167 5.14 10.53 9.29
C ALA A 167 3.90 11.07 10.02
N ASN A 168 2.88 11.58 9.31
CA ASN A 168 1.63 12.04 9.90
C ASN A 168 0.80 10.89 10.52
N ARG A 169 1.01 9.66 10.04
CA ARG A 169 0.30 8.45 10.48
C ARG A 169 1.13 7.55 11.39
N PHE A 170 2.45 7.50 11.19
CA PHE A 170 3.34 6.52 11.86
C PHE A 170 4.43 7.18 12.70
N GLY A 171 4.44 8.51 12.77
CA GLY A 171 5.37 9.30 13.58
C GLY A 171 6.64 9.69 12.86
N ASN A 172 7.38 10.64 13.47
CA ASN A 172 8.54 11.32 12.89
C ASN A 172 9.77 10.42 12.65
N ARG A 173 9.68 9.14 12.96
CA ARG A 173 10.71 8.16 12.60
C ARG A 173 10.65 7.75 11.12
N VAL A 174 9.53 8.01 10.44
CA VAL A 174 9.44 7.84 8.99
C VAL A 174 10.13 9.01 8.30
N THR A 175 11.00 8.70 7.34
CA THR A 175 11.61 9.70 6.46
C THR A 175 10.80 9.78 5.17
N ASP A 176 10.03 10.86 5.01
CA ASP A 176 9.24 11.10 3.79
C ASP A 176 10.06 11.86 2.75
N LEU A 177 10.13 11.34 1.55
CA LEU A 177 10.82 11.90 0.39
C LEU A 177 9.84 12.11 -0.77
N GLY A 178 9.97 13.22 -1.48
CA GLY A 178 9.17 13.55 -2.64
C GLY A 178 9.91 13.32 -3.95
N VAL A 179 9.16 12.90 -4.98
CA VAL A 179 9.62 12.82 -6.37
C VAL A 179 8.54 13.39 -7.29
N ASP A 180 8.90 13.64 -8.54
CA ASP A 180 7.96 13.95 -9.61
C ASP A 180 8.14 12.93 -10.75
N ASN A 181 7.21 12.00 -10.86
CA ASN A 181 7.21 10.96 -11.89
C ASN A 181 6.35 11.34 -13.12
N GLY A 182 5.85 12.58 -13.18
CA GLY A 182 5.05 13.11 -14.28
C GLY A 182 3.78 12.26 -14.52
N HIS A 183 3.53 11.93 -15.80
CA HIS A 183 2.35 11.14 -16.20
C HIS A 183 2.39 9.66 -15.75
N ARG A 184 3.53 9.19 -15.25
CA ARG A 184 3.74 7.84 -14.72
C ARG A 184 3.81 7.85 -13.20
N ALA A 185 3.07 8.77 -12.57
CA ALA A 185 3.17 9.08 -11.15
C ALA A 185 3.05 7.85 -10.23
N HIS A 186 2.27 6.84 -10.61
CA HIS A 186 2.07 5.60 -9.83
C HIS A 186 2.89 4.40 -10.31
N ASP A 187 3.61 4.51 -11.43
CA ASP A 187 4.38 3.37 -11.96
C ASP A 187 5.61 3.11 -11.07
N ALA A 188 5.89 1.83 -10.78
CA ALA A 188 7.02 1.45 -9.92
C ALA A 188 8.39 1.84 -10.50
N GLU A 189 8.55 1.75 -11.84
CA GLU A 189 9.82 1.99 -12.51
C GLU A 189 10.38 3.41 -12.28
N PRO A 190 9.62 4.52 -12.45
CA PRO A 190 10.11 5.85 -12.15
C PRO A 190 10.53 6.02 -10.68
N TYR A 191 9.77 5.44 -9.73
CA TYR A 191 10.14 5.44 -8.32
C TYR A 191 11.49 4.74 -8.09
N LEU A 192 11.68 3.55 -8.64
CA LEU A 192 12.90 2.76 -8.47
C LEU A 192 14.12 3.44 -9.10
N ASN A 193 13.93 4.16 -10.21
CA ASN A 193 14.98 4.91 -10.90
C ASN A 193 15.24 6.30 -10.30
N ALA A 194 14.43 6.75 -9.35
CA ALA A 194 14.62 8.05 -8.72
C ALA A 194 15.93 8.08 -7.88
N PRO A 195 16.76 9.13 -8.00
CA PRO A 195 18.01 9.23 -7.26
C PRO A 195 17.82 9.17 -5.73
N VAL A 196 16.71 9.64 -5.21
CA VAL A 196 16.40 9.58 -3.76
C VAL A 196 16.17 8.15 -3.29
N THR A 197 15.50 7.33 -4.11
CA THR A 197 15.30 5.90 -3.87
C THR A 197 16.62 5.14 -3.89
N GLY A 198 17.48 5.43 -4.89
CA GLY A 198 18.79 4.83 -4.99
C GLY A 198 19.68 5.14 -3.78
N ARG A 199 19.67 6.41 -3.31
CA ARG A 199 20.41 6.80 -2.09
C ARG A 199 19.87 6.13 -0.84
N ALA A 200 18.54 6.01 -0.70
CA ALA A 200 17.93 5.33 0.43
C ALA A 200 18.31 3.83 0.46
N LEU A 201 18.31 3.18 -0.69
CA LEU A 201 18.76 1.79 -0.82
C LEU A 201 20.25 1.63 -0.50
N ALA A 202 21.10 2.48 -1.05
CA ALA A 202 22.53 2.43 -0.75
C ALA A 202 22.83 2.60 0.74
N ALA A 203 22.13 3.53 1.41
CA ALA A 203 22.25 3.73 2.85
C ALA A 203 21.72 2.55 3.68
N ALA A 204 20.75 1.80 3.16
CA ALA A 204 20.18 0.63 3.85
C ALA A 204 21.03 -0.64 3.70
N LEU A 205 21.88 -0.69 2.67
CA LEU A 205 22.74 -1.85 2.38
C LEU A 205 24.17 -1.69 2.89
N GLY A 206 24.54 -0.51 3.44
CA GLY A 206 25.87 -0.21 4.01
C GLY A 206 26.83 0.27 2.98
#